data_28c6e985c4e6feeb7430b1ce11c7a4af
#
_entry.id   28c6e985c4e6feeb7430b1ce11c7a4af
#
_cell.length_a   1.000
_cell.length_b   1.000
_cell.length_c   1.000
_cell.angle_alpha   90.00
_cell.angle_beta   90.00
_cell.angle_gamma   90.00
#
_symmetry.space_group_name_H-M   'P 1'
#
loop_
_entity.id
_entity.type
_entity.pdbx_description
1 polymer ?
#
loop_
_entity_poly.entity_id
_entity_poly.type
_entity_poly.pdbx_seq_one_letter_code
_entity_poly.pdbx_strand_id
1 'polypeptide(L)'
;MIELQQLCRSFQIGDQCVHALDHIDLHIERGEYLSVMGPSGSGKSTLLNMLGLLDTPSGGEYRLNQTATSQLNEEARATLRREHIGFVFQSYHLIPRLTARENIELPLILAGIAPKQRKPIIDRVITRLALTDRAAHVPSQLSGGQRQRVAIGRAIVMKPELLLADEPTGNLDSVSGREVIELLEELNDEGITLLVVTHDQAIGVRAKRELKMIDGRIASDSARPAITPQLAP
;
A
#
# COMPACT_ATOMS: atom_id res chain seq x y z
N MET A 1 11.75 -3.00 -10.32
CA MET A 1 11.44 -3.39 -8.92
C MET A 1 10.42 -4.51 -8.86
N ILE A 2 9.28 -4.37 -9.49
CA ILE A 2 8.21 -5.39 -9.58
C ILE A 2 8.11 -5.84 -11.03
N GLU A 3 8.00 -7.14 -11.24
CA GLU A 3 7.78 -7.74 -12.56
C GLU A 3 6.74 -8.85 -12.43
N LEU A 4 5.64 -8.71 -13.16
CA LEU A 4 4.59 -9.70 -13.32
C LEU A 4 4.60 -10.21 -14.75
N GLN A 5 4.63 -11.52 -14.93
CA GLN A 5 4.58 -12.17 -16.24
C GLN A 5 3.41 -13.15 -16.27
N GLN A 6 2.40 -12.86 -17.09
CA GLN A 6 1.21 -13.69 -17.28
C GLN A 6 0.57 -14.10 -15.95
N LEU A 7 0.54 -13.20 -14.97
CA LEU A 7 0.05 -13.48 -13.63
C LEU A 7 -1.45 -13.74 -13.64
N CYS A 8 -1.83 -14.88 -13.09
CA CYS A 8 -3.23 -15.29 -12.98
C CYS A 8 -3.62 -15.56 -11.53
N ARG A 9 -4.87 -15.22 -11.19
CA ARG A 9 -5.48 -15.63 -9.93
C ARG A 9 -6.93 -16.03 -10.15
N SER A 10 -7.24 -17.27 -9.82
CA SER A 10 -8.59 -17.82 -9.92
C SER A 10 -9.08 -18.30 -8.57
N PHE A 11 -10.37 -18.15 -8.34
CA PHE A 11 -11.06 -18.64 -7.15
C PHE A 11 -12.16 -19.62 -7.56
N GLN A 12 -12.25 -20.75 -6.87
CA GLN A 12 -13.36 -21.67 -7.03
C GLN A 12 -14.50 -21.25 -6.10
N ILE A 13 -15.64 -20.88 -6.66
CA ILE A 13 -16.86 -20.50 -5.93
C ILE A 13 -17.97 -21.48 -6.32
N GLY A 14 -18.19 -22.50 -5.50
CA GLY A 14 -19.06 -23.64 -5.87
C GLY A 14 -18.53 -24.33 -7.12
N ASP A 15 -19.38 -24.47 -8.15
CA ASP A 15 -19.03 -25.10 -9.43
C ASP A 15 -18.42 -24.11 -10.44
N GLN A 16 -18.30 -22.82 -10.10
CA GLN A 16 -17.78 -21.79 -10.99
C GLN A 16 -16.34 -21.41 -10.65
N CYS A 17 -15.50 -21.25 -11.69
CA CYS A 17 -14.16 -20.69 -11.58
C CYS A 17 -14.21 -19.21 -11.96
N VAL A 18 -13.87 -18.32 -11.01
CA VAL A 18 -13.81 -16.88 -11.24
C VAL A 18 -12.34 -16.47 -11.40
N HIS A 19 -12.01 -15.93 -12.56
CA HIS A 19 -10.67 -15.40 -12.85
C HIS A 19 -10.59 -13.95 -12.35
N ALA A 20 -10.08 -13.76 -11.12
CA ALA A 20 -9.93 -12.43 -10.52
C ALA A 20 -8.75 -11.65 -11.10
N LEU A 21 -7.70 -12.36 -11.57
CA LEU A 21 -6.63 -11.82 -12.42
C LEU A 21 -6.43 -12.77 -13.59
N ASP A 22 -6.31 -12.20 -14.78
CA ASP A 22 -6.24 -12.95 -16.02
C ASP A 22 -5.10 -12.43 -16.90
N HIS A 23 -3.96 -13.14 -16.88
CA HIS A 23 -2.76 -12.89 -17.67
C HIS A 23 -2.23 -11.45 -17.54
N ILE A 24 -1.99 -11.02 -16.28
CA ILE A 24 -1.44 -9.69 -16.00
C ILE A 24 0.05 -9.67 -16.31
N ASP A 25 0.44 -8.79 -17.23
CA ASP A 25 1.82 -8.37 -17.46
C ASP A 25 1.99 -6.95 -16.93
N LEU A 26 2.93 -6.74 -16.01
CA LEU A 26 3.17 -5.43 -15.39
C LEU A 26 4.62 -5.31 -14.95
N HIS A 27 5.24 -4.19 -15.27
CA HIS A 27 6.54 -3.81 -14.76
C HIS A 27 6.42 -2.49 -13.99
N ILE A 28 6.96 -2.42 -12.76
CA ILE A 28 7.00 -1.20 -11.94
C ILE A 28 8.45 -0.95 -11.53
N GLU A 29 8.95 0.25 -11.81
CA GLU A 29 10.27 0.69 -11.41
C GLU A 29 10.29 1.22 -9.98
N ARG A 30 11.48 1.40 -9.40
CA ARG A 30 11.64 2.01 -8.08
C ARG A 30 11.25 3.48 -8.13
N GLY A 31 10.54 3.93 -7.10
CA GLY A 31 10.12 5.33 -6.98
C GLY A 31 8.95 5.72 -7.89
N GLU A 32 8.37 4.81 -8.64
CA GLU A 32 7.15 5.11 -9.39
C GLU A 32 5.97 5.38 -8.47
N TYR A 33 5.10 6.31 -8.89
CA TYR A 33 3.78 6.51 -8.32
C TYR A 33 2.72 6.07 -9.33
N LEU A 34 2.01 4.99 -9.01
CA LEU A 34 0.95 4.42 -9.83
C LEU A 34 -0.41 4.53 -9.15
N SER A 35 -1.44 4.83 -9.92
CA SER A 35 -2.83 4.60 -9.52
C SER A 35 -3.42 3.41 -10.26
N VAL A 36 -4.19 2.58 -9.54
CA VAL A 36 -4.96 1.46 -10.12
C VAL A 36 -6.44 1.78 -9.99
N MET A 37 -7.08 1.96 -11.12
CA MET A 37 -8.49 2.34 -11.23
C MET A 37 -9.31 1.27 -11.95
N GLY A 38 -10.62 1.30 -11.76
CA GLY A 38 -11.56 0.39 -12.42
C GLY A 38 -12.83 0.16 -11.60
N PRO A 39 -13.87 -0.44 -12.18
CA PRO A 39 -15.12 -0.71 -11.49
C PRO A 39 -14.92 -1.69 -10.31
N SER A 40 -15.94 -1.78 -9.44
CA SER A 40 -15.96 -2.82 -8.41
C SER A 40 -15.89 -4.21 -9.04
N GLY A 41 -15.14 -5.12 -8.44
CA GLY A 41 -14.96 -6.49 -8.96
C GLY A 41 -13.95 -6.63 -10.11
N SER A 42 -13.30 -5.55 -10.57
CA SER A 42 -12.33 -5.64 -11.69
C SER A 42 -10.98 -6.27 -11.33
N GLY A 43 -10.77 -6.74 -10.08
CA GLY A 43 -9.54 -7.42 -9.67
C GLY A 43 -8.51 -6.54 -8.94
N LYS A 44 -8.77 -5.23 -8.70
CA LYS A 44 -7.81 -4.29 -8.09
C LYS A 44 -7.27 -4.76 -6.73
N SER A 45 -8.16 -5.10 -5.80
CA SER A 45 -7.74 -5.58 -4.46
C SER A 45 -7.04 -6.94 -4.56
N THR A 46 -7.41 -7.78 -5.53
CA THR A 46 -6.68 -9.03 -5.79
C THR A 46 -5.27 -8.75 -6.29
N LEU A 47 -5.09 -7.80 -7.22
CA LEU A 47 -3.77 -7.38 -7.69
C LEU A 47 -2.94 -6.83 -6.52
N LEU A 48 -3.54 -5.97 -5.69
CA LEU A 48 -2.86 -5.42 -4.51
C LEU A 48 -2.44 -6.52 -3.52
N ASN A 49 -3.29 -7.53 -3.28
CA ASN A 49 -2.95 -8.68 -2.43
C ASN A 49 -1.83 -9.54 -3.03
N MET A 50 -1.80 -9.71 -4.37
CA MET A 50 -0.70 -10.39 -5.05
C MET A 50 0.62 -9.62 -4.87
N LEU A 51 0.62 -8.33 -5.21
CA LEU A 51 1.79 -7.47 -5.06
C LEU A 51 2.28 -7.42 -3.61
N GLY A 52 1.35 -7.47 -2.68
CA GLY A 52 1.61 -7.47 -1.25
C GLY A 52 2.03 -8.80 -0.65
N LEU A 53 2.14 -9.85 -1.46
CA LEU A 53 2.46 -11.21 -0.99
C LEU A 53 1.49 -11.73 0.09
N LEU A 54 0.24 -11.25 0.07
CA LEU A 54 -0.84 -11.70 0.96
C LEU A 54 -1.56 -12.92 0.40
N ASP A 55 -1.43 -13.16 -0.91
CA ASP A 55 -2.01 -14.31 -1.60
C ASP A 55 -0.98 -14.87 -2.60
N THR A 56 -1.27 -16.03 -3.20
CA THR A 56 -0.40 -16.71 -4.17
C THR A 56 -1.07 -16.77 -5.53
N PRO A 57 -0.33 -16.56 -6.63
CA PRO A 57 -0.88 -16.69 -7.97
C PRO A 57 -1.30 -18.14 -8.27
N SER A 58 -2.32 -18.29 -9.09
CA SER A 58 -2.74 -19.59 -9.67
C SER A 58 -1.89 -19.96 -10.88
N GLY A 59 -1.19 -19.00 -11.49
CA GLY A 59 -0.30 -19.17 -12.64
C GLY A 59 0.47 -17.89 -12.93
N GLY A 60 1.46 -17.99 -13.81
CA GLY A 60 2.37 -16.89 -14.12
C GLY A 60 3.48 -16.71 -13.09
N GLU A 61 4.22 -15.63 -13.21
CA GLU A 61 5.36 -15.34 -12.34
C GLU A 61 5.25 -13.93 -11.73
N TYR A 62 5.64 -13.80 -10.47
CA TYR A 62 5.84 -12.52 -9.79
C TYR A 62 7.25 -12.46 -9.23
N ARG A 63 8.00 -11.44 -9.62
CA ARG A 63 9.32 -11.11 -9.08
C ARG A 63 9.28 -9.79 -8.33
N LEU A 64 9.78 -9.81 -7.09
CA LEU A 64 10.04 -8.60 -6.29
C LEU A 64 11.55 -8.47 -6.09
N ASN A 65 12.14 -7.36 -6.54
CA ASN A 65 13.59 -7.15 -6.49
C ASN A 65 14.38 -8.33 -7.05
N GLN A 66 13.96 -8.86 -8.23
CA GLN A 66 14.53 -10.03 -8.91
C GLN A 66 14.30 -11.38 -8.19
N THR A 67 13.72 -11.38 -6.99
CA THR A 67 13.37 -12.61 -6.26
C THR A 67 12.06 -13.17 -6.78
N ALA A 68 12.08 -14.40 -7.32
CA ALA A 68 10.87 -15.10 -7.75
C ALA A 68 10.05 -15.53 -6.52
N THR A 69 8.83 -15.00 -6.40
CA THR A 69 8.00 -15.19 -5.20
C THR A 69 7.25 -16.52 -5.19
N SER A 70 7.03 -17.13 -6.36
CA SER A 70 6.34 -18.41 -6.53
C SER A 70 7.04 -19.60 -5.87
N GLN A 71 8.37 -19.49 -5.67
CA GLN A 71 9.19 -20.54 -5.06
C GLN A 71 9.37 -20.40 -3.55
N LEU A 72 8.86 -19.28 -2.98
CA LEU A 72 9.01 -19.00 -1.56
C LEU A 72 7.97 -19.77 -0.73
N ASN A 73 8.41 -20.36 0.36
CA ASN A 73 7.50 -20.84 1.40
C ASN A 73 6.86 -19.67 2.15
N GLU A 74 5.87 -19.95 2.99
CA GLU A 74 5.12 -18.91 3.72
C GLU A 74 6.00 -18.05 4.62
N GLU A 75 7.00 -18.63 5.28
CA GLU A 75 7.92 -17.91 6.17
C GLU A 75 8.81 -16.94 5.39
N ALA A 76 9.40 -17.38 4.27
CA ALA A 76 10.21 -16.54 3.39
C ALA A 76 9.36 -15.43 2.76
N ARG A 77 8.12 -15.72 2.36
CA ARG A 77 7.16 -14.75 1.86
C ARG A 77 6.79 -13.69 2.90
N ALA A 78 6.52 -14.11 4.15
CA ALA A 78 6.24 -13.22 5.26
C ALA A 78 7.44 -12.32 5.60
N THR A 79 8.66 -12.86 5.50
CA THR A 79 9.90 -12.10 5.70
C THR A 79 10.08 -11.05 4.62
N LEU A 80 9.95 -11.44 3.35
CA LEU A 80 10.06 -10.53 2.20
C LEU A 80 9.01 -9.40 2.27
N ARG A 81 7.77 -9.75 2.62
CA ARG A 81 6.69 -8.78 2.84
C ARG A 81 7.04 -7.78 3.94
N ARG A 82 7.46 -8.28 5.11
CA ARG A 82 7.82 -7.44 6.27
C ARG A 82 8.96 -6.47 5.96
N GLU A 83 9.94 -6.89 5.17
CA GLU A 83 11.14 -6.11 4.89
C GLU A 83 10.94 -5.06 3.78
N HIS A 84 10.10 -5.36 2.79
CA HIS A 84 10.02 -4.56 1.58
C HIS A 84 8.67 -3.89 1.33
N ILE A 85 7.59 -4.30 2.03
CA ILE A 85 6.23 -3.86 1.68
C ILE A 85 5.53 -3.26 2.89
N GLY A 86 4.98 -2.06 2.73
CA GLY A 86 4.06 -1.43 3.65
C GLY A 86 2.63 -1.45 3.10
N PHE A 87 1.64 -1.57 3.99
CA PHE A 87 0.22 -1.56 3.64
C PHE A 87 -0.55 -0.46 4.33
N VAL A 88 -1.36 0.26 3.58
CA VAL A 88 -2.32 1.25 4.04
C VAL A 88 -3.70 0.86 3.55
N PHE A 89 -4.63 0.58 4.47
CA PHE A 89 -5.99 0.13 4.15
C PHE A 89 -7.03 1.20 4.43
N GLN A 90 -8.13 1.19 3.71
CA GLN A 90 -9.30 2.04 3.94
C GLN A 90 -9.82 1.94 5.38
N SER A 91 -9.88 0.73 5.94
CA SER A 91 -10.37 0.47 7.30
C SER A 91 -9.27 0.54 8.36
N TYR A 92 -8.12 1.16 8.07
CA TYR A 92 -6.97 1.36 8.96
C TYR A 92 -6.34 0.06 9.47
N HIS A 93 -7.09 -0.96 9.78
CA HIS A 93 -6.71 -2.24 10.39
C HIS A 93 -5.80 -2.06 11.62
N LEU A 94 -6.09 -1.06 12.44
CA LEU A 94 -5.38 -0.84 13.71
C LEU A 94 -5.86 -1.86 14.74
N ILE A 95 -4.95 -2.25 15.64
CA ILE A 95 -5.29 -3.11 16.78
C ILE A 95 -5.96 -2.24 17.84
N PRO A 96 -7.25 -2.48 18.17
CA PRO A 96 -8.05 -1.54 18.96
C PRO A 96 -7.56 -1.34 20.40
N ARG A 97 -6.84 -2.33 20.95
CA ARG A 97 -6.33 -2.30 22.33
C ARG A 97 -4.95 -1.63 22.45
N LEU A 98 -4.28 -1.41 21.33
CA LEU A 98 -2.97 -0.78 21.28
C LEU A 98 -3.12 0.73 21.04
N THR A 99 -2.28 1.50 21.70
CA THR A 99 -2.13 2.94 21.46
C THR A 99 -1.61 3.21 20.02
N ALA A 100 -1.64 4.48 19.59
CA ALA A 100 -1.05 4.89 18.31
C ALA A 100 0.43 4.49 18.23
N ARG A 101 1.20 4.75 19.32
CA ARG A 101 2.60 4.35 19.44
C ARG A 101 2.79 2.84 19.28
N GLU A 102 2.03 2.03 20.02
CA GLU A 102 2.15 0.58 20.00
C GLU A 102 1.74 -0.03 18.66
N ASN A 103 0.72 0.54 17.99
CA ASN A 103 0.37 0.14 16.61
C ASN A 103 1.52 0.39 15.63
N ILE A 104 2.20 1.54 15.72
CA ILE A 104 3.37 1.87 14.89
C ILE A 104 4.57 0.98 15.25
N GLU A 105 4.75 0.64 16.53
CA GLU A 105 5.86 -0.16 17.03
C GLU A 105 5.77 -1.64 16.62
N LEU A 106 4.57 -2.15 16.39
CA LEU A 106 4.30 -3.56 16.19
C LEU A 106 5.20 -4.25 15.15
N PRO A 107 5.43 -3.71 13.95
CA PRO A 107 6.31 -4.35 12.96
C PRO A 107 7.75 -4.50 13.46
N LEU A 108 8.26 -3.54 14.23
CA LEU A 108 9.60 -3.59 14.81
C LEU A 108 9.71 -4.68 15.88
N ILE A 109 8.63 -4.90 16.65
CA ILE A 109 8.55 -5.99 17.66
C ILE A 109 8.61 -7.34 16.94
N LEU A 110 7.79 -7.52 15.88
CA LEU A 110 7.73 -8.75 15.10
C LEU A 110 9.04 -9.02 14.34
N ALA A 111 9.82 -7.98 14.04
CA ALA A 111 11.16 -8.09 13.46
C ALA A 111 12.25 -8.40 14.50
N GLY A 112 11.90 -8.53 15.80
CA GLY A 112 12.86 -8.82 16.86
C GLY A 112 13.80 -7.68 17.24
N ILE A 113 13.48 -6.43 16.82
CA ILE A 113 14.32 -5.26 17.13
C ILE A 113 14.23 -4.94 18.62
N ALA A 114 15.38 -4.75 19.26
CA ALA A 114 15.45 -4.53 20.71
C ALA A 114 14.75 -3.22 21.13
N PRO A 115 14.11 -3.14 22.32
CA PRO A 115 13.35 -1.97 22.77
C PRO A 115 14.13 -0.64 22.72
N LYS A 116 15.41 -0.67 23.09
CA LYS A 116 16.29 0.52 23.05
C LYS A 116 16.49 1.07 21.63
N GLN A 117 16.47 0.19 20.64
CA GLN A 117 16.62 0.57 19.22
C GLN A 117 15.29 1.05 18.62
N ARG A 118 14.15 0.48 19.07
CA ARG A 118 12.82 0.87 18.56
C ARG A 118 12.45 2.30 18.93
N LYS A 119 12.72 2.71 20.17
CA LYS A 119 12.28 4.00 20.71
C LYS A 119 12.62 5.18 19.80
N PRO A 120 13.89 5.43 19.38
CA PRO A 120 14.21 6.56 18.51
C PRO A 120 13.61 6.47 17.11
N ILE A 121 13.36 5.25 16.59
CA ILE A 121 12.69 5.04 15.31
C ILE A 121 11.23 5.49 15.41
N ILE A 122 10.52 5.02 16.43
CA ILE A 122 9.10 5.31 16.66
C ILE A 122 8.90 6.80 16.94
N ASP A 123 9.73 7.41 17.79
CA ASP A 123 9.63 8.84 18.13
C ASP A 123 9.75 9.72 16.86
N ARG A 124 10.65 9.36 15.95
CA ARG A 124 10.82 10.05 14.66
C ARG A 124 9.56 9.91 13.78
N VAL A 125 9.01 8.69 13.67
CA VAL A 125 7.79 8.44 12.87
C VAL A 125 6.60 9.20 13.46
N ILE A 126 6.39 9.16 14.77
CA ILE A 126 5.31 9.86 15.46
C ILE A 126 5.40 11.38 15.24
N THR A 127 6.61 11.94 15.37
CA THR A 127 6.83 13.39 15.14
C THR A 127 6.53 13.76 13.70
N ARG A 128 7.06 12.99 12.73
CA ARG A 128 6.82 13.20 11.30
C ARG A 128 5.32 13.23 10.96
N LEU A 129 4.54 12.35 11.57
CA LEU A 129 3.11 12.21 11.30
C LEU A 129 2.23 13.16 12.13
N ALA A 130 2.82 14.11 12.87
CA ALA A 130 2.12 15.02 13.78
C ALA A 130 1.20 14.29 14.79
N LEU A 131 1.70 13.18 15.36
CA LEU A 131 0.97 12.32 16.30
C LEU A 131 1.52 12.42 17.74
N THR A 132 2.42 13.36 18.03
CA THR A 132 3.10 13.45 19.34
C THR A 132 2.12 13.51 20.50
N ASP A 133 1.11 14.40 20.42
CA ASP A 133 0.09 14.58 21.46
C ASP A 133 -0.97 13.47 21.48
N ARG A 134 -0.94 12.57 20.51
CA ARG A 134 -1.87 11.45 20.33
C ARG A 134 -1.21 10.09 20.48
N ALA A 135 0.09 10.04 20.73
CA ALA A 135 0.86 8.80 20.77
C ALA A 135 0.34 7.77 21.79
N ALA A 136 -0.21 8.22 22.91
CA ALA A 136 -0.77 7.38 23.97
C ALA A 136 -2.28 7.07 23.79
N HIS A 137 -2.94 7.59 22.72
CA HIS A 137 -4.37 7.35 22.50
C HIS A 137 -4.59 6.02 21.77
N VAL A 138 -5.67 5.33 22.12
CA VAL A 138 -6.14 4.14 21.39
C VAL A 138 -6.98 4.56 20.17
N PRO A 139 -7.18 3.69 19.15
CA PRO A 139 -7.87 4.05 17.90
C PRO A 139 -9.27 4.67 18.08
N SER A 140 -10.02 4.26 19.12
CA SER A 140 -11.35 4.83 19.41
C SER A 140 -11.32 6.29 19.86
N GLN A 141 -10.16 6.80 20.27
CA GLN A 141 -9.96 8.19 20.72
C GLN A 141 -9.38 9.08 19.62
N LEU A 142 -9.15 8.54 18.42
CA LEU A 142 -8.54 9.23 17.30
C LEU A 142 -9.56 9.57 16.22
N SER A 143 -9.38 10.73 15.55
CA SER A 143 -10.14 11.07 14.35
C SER A 143 -9.81 10.10 13.20
N GLY A 144 -10.61 10.11 12.10
CA GLY A 144 -10.35 9.31 10.91
C GLY A 144 -8.95 9.56 10.33
N GLY A 145 -8.60 10.83 10.13
CA GLY A 145 -7.27 11.22 9.62
C GLY A 145 -6.13 10.80 10.55
N GLN A 146 -6.30 10.94 11.88
CA GLN A 146 -5.31 10.49 12.84
C GLN A 146 -5.12 8.96 12.80
N ARG A 147 -6.22 8.18 12.71
CA ARG A 147 -6.15 6.73 12.54
C ARG A 147 -5.40 6.35 11.26
N GLN A 148 -5.66 7.06 10.17
CA GLN A 148 -4.97 6.80 8.90
C GLN A 148 -3.48 7.14 8.99
N ARG A 149 -3.11 8.24 9.64
CA ARG A 149 -1.69 8.57 9.91
C ARG A 149 -1.00 7.51 10.77
N VAL A 150 -1.69 6.93 11.77
CA VAL A 150 -1.16 5.79 12.54
C VAL A 150 -0.96 4.56 11.64
N ALA A 151 -1.91 4.24 10.75
CA ALA A 151 -1.78 3.14 9.80
C ALA A 151 -0.62 3.35 8.83
N ILE A 152 -0.43 4.59 8.33
CA ILE A 152 0.74 4.95 7.50
C ILE A 152 2.02 4.80 8.31
N GLY A 153 2.06 5.28 9.56
CA GLY A 153 3.23 5.15 10.44
C GLY A 153 3.63 3.69 10.64
N ARG A 154 2.66 2.81 10.87
CA ARG A 154 2.89 1.37 10.95
C ARG A 154 3.43 0.80 9.65
N ALA A 155 2.93 1.27 8.51
CA ALA A 155 3.35 0.80 7.19
C ALA A 155 4.80 1.20 6.87
N ILE A 156 5.25 2.41 7.29
CA ILE A 156 6.56 2.95 6.91
C ILE A 156 7.66 2.75 7.95
N VAL A 157 7.33 2.30 9.18
CA VAL A 157 8.30 2.20 10.29
C VAL A 157 9.47 1.27 9.99
N MET A 158 9.26 0.26 9.13
CA MET A 158 10.29 -0.66 8.65
C MET A 158 11.07 -0.12 7.44
N LYS A 159 10.74 1.08 6.93
CA LYS A 159 11.29 1.70 5.72
C LYS A 159 11.13 0.82 4.48
N PRO A 160 9.91 0.47 4.11
CA PRO A 160 9.64 -0.38 2.95
C PRO A 160 10.06 0.32 1.65
N GLU A 161 10.34 -0.46 0.62
CA GLU A 161 10.60 0.04 -0.73
C GLU A 161 9.31 0.23 -1.54
N LEU A 162 8.24 -0.48 -1.15
CA LEU A 162 6.92 -0.46 -1.78
C LEU A 162 5.86 -0.13 -0.74
N LEU A 163 5.02 0.84 -1.03
CA LEU A 163 3.83 1.17 -0.25
C LEU A 163 2.57 0.91 -1.09
N LEU A 164 1.74 0.01 -0.61
CA LEU A 164 0.47 -0.37 -1.22
C LEU A 164 -0.67 0.26 -0.43
N ALA A 165 -1.48 1.09 -1.08
CA ALA A 165 -2.60 1.79 -0.46
C ALA A 165 -3.92 1.38 -1.13
N ASP A 166 -4.82 0.77 -0.35
CA ASP A 166 -6.17 0.38 -0.79
C ASP A 166 -7.19 1.40 -0.28
N GLU A 167 -7.71 2.23 -1.18
CA GLU A 167 -8.69 3.30 -0.89
C GLU A 167 -8.30 4.15 0.34
N PRO A 168 -7.08 4.73 0.37
CA PRO A 168 -6.51 5.29 1.59
C PRO A 168 -7.30 6.47 2.20
N THR A 169 -8.24 7.03 1.45
CA THR A 169 -9.07 8.18 1.85
C THR A 169 -10.56 7.86 1.94
N GLY A 170 -10.97 6.64 1.63
CA GLY A 170 -12.38 6.26 1.48
C GLY A 170 -13.25 6.45 2.74
N ASN A 171 -12.64 6.55 3.92
CA ASN A 171 -13.33 6.77 5.20
C ASN A 171 -12.98 8.13 5.84
N LEU A 172 -12.49 9.10 5.04
CA LEU A 172 -12.04 10.41 5.50
C LEU A 172 -12.90 11.54 4.93
N ASP A 173 -12.99 12.63 5.66
CA ASP A 173 -13.46 13.89 5.11
C ASP A 173 -12.46 14.46 4.09
N SER A 174 -12.90 15.42 3.27
CA SER A 174 -12.10 15.95 2.15
C SER A 174 -10.80 16.63 2.59
N VAL A 175 -10.75 17.21 3.78
CA VAL A 175 -9.54 17.87 4.31
C VAL A 175 -8.53 16.80 4.74
N SER A 176 -8.96 15.89 5.62
CA SER A 176 -8.12 14.78 6.09
C SER A 176 -7.67 13.89 4.94
N GLY A 177 -8.53 13.68 3.94
CA GLY A 177 -8.19 12.90 2.74
C GLY A 177 -7.05 13.54 1.94
N ARG A 178 -7.11 14.86 1.73
CA ARG A 178 -6.05 15.62 1.04
C ARG A 178 -4.72 15.51 1.78
N GLU A 179 -4.71 15.75 3.09
CA GLU A 179 -3.51 15.65 3.92
C GLU A 179 -2.87 14.24 3.88
N VAL A 180 -3.70 13.19 3.81
CA VAL A 180 -3.22 11.81 3.68
C VAL A 180 -2.57 11.58 2.32
N ILE A 181 -3.15 12.07 1.23
CA ILE A 181 -2.55 11.93 -0.11
C ILE A 181 -1.25 12.72 -0.21
N GLU A 182 -1.19 13.95 0.28
CA GLU A 182 0.03 14.75 0.33
C GLU A 182 1.15 14.03 1.10
N LEU A 183 0.83 13.41 2.23
CA LEU A 183 1.77 12.60 2.99
C LEU A 183 2.28 11.39 2.20
N LEU A 184 1.42 10.71 1.45
CA LEU A 184 1.82 9.58 0.60
C LEU A 184 2.72 10.03 -0.56
N GLU A 185 2.46 11.19 -1.13
CA GLU A 185 3.29 11.80 -2.17
C GLU A 185 4.66 12.21 -1.65
N GLU A 186 4.74 12.81 -0.45
CA GLU A 186 6.02 13.10 0.21
C GLU A 186 6.86 11.83 0.39
N LEU A 187 6.23 10.71 0.77
CA LEU A 187 6.90 9.43 0.90
C LEU A 187 7.41 8.90 -0.46
N ASN A 188 6.64 9.11 -1.52
CA ASN A 188 7.07 8.75 -2.87
C ASN A 188 8.23 9.63 -3.36
N ASP A 189 8.20 10.94 -3.09
CA ASP A 189 9.30 11.87 -3.44
C ASP A 189 10.60 11.53 -2.70
N GLU A 190 10.51 10.86 -1.53
CA GLU A 190 11.67 10.29 -0.83
C GLU A 190 12.17 8.97 -1.43
N GLY A 191 11.54 8.47 -2.49
CA GLY A 191 11.96 7.29 -3.25
C GLY A 191 11.19 5.99 -2.96
N ILE A 192 10.16 6.03 -2.12
CA ILE A 192 9.27 4.88 -1.91
C ILE A 192 8.41 4.69 -3.17
N THR A 193 8.35 3.49 -3.72
CA THR A 193 7.42 3.15 -4.78
C THR A 193 6.01 3.12 -4.21
N LEU A 194 5.08 3.87 -4.81
CA LEU A 194 3.71 4.02 -4.32
C LEU A 194 2.70 3.46 -5.33
N LEU A 195 1.84 2.55 -4.87
CA LEU A 195 0.70 2.08 -5.63
C LEU A 195 -0.58 2.36 -4.84
N VAL A 196 -1.48 3.16 -5.43
CA VAL A 196 -2.76 3.53 -4.83
C VAL A 196 -3.89 2.92 -5.64
N VAL A 197 -4.65 2.03 -5.03
CA VAL A 197 -5.95 1.57 -5.56
C VAL A 197 -7.00 2.58 -5.14
N THR A 198 -7.74 3.13 -6.09
CA THR A 198 -8.82 4.07 -5.81
C THR A 198 -9.86 4.09 -6.92
N HIS A 199 -11.09 4.47 -6.57
CA HIS A 199 -12.14 4.83 -7.52
C HIS A 199 -12.31 6.36 -7.65
N ASP A 200 -11.62 7.14 -6.83
CA ASP A 200 -11.64 8.61 -6.88
C ASP A 200 -10.69 9.11 -7.97
N GLN A 201 -11.29 9.74 -8.99
CA GLN A 201 -10.53 10.30 -10.11
C GLN A 201 -9.60 11.44 -9.67
N ALA A 202 -9.96 12.22 -8.66
CA ALA A 202 -9.12 13.31 -8.17
C ALA A 202 -7.81 12.79 -7.56
N ILE A 203 -7.84 11.60 -6.95
CA ILE A 203 -6.64 10.91 -6.47
C ILE A 203 -5.90 10.23 -7.62
N GLY A 204 -6.65 9.54 -8.50
CA GLY A 204 -6.05 8.81 -9.62
C GLY A 204 -5.21 9.70 -10.54
N VAL A 205 -5.64 10.94 -10.79
CA VAL A 205 -4.91 11.90 -11.66
C VAL A 205 -3.60 12.42 -11.05
N ARG A 206 -3.39 12.28 -9.74
CA ARG A 206 -2.15 12.71 -9.07
C ARG A 206 -0.98 11.76 -9.33
N ALA A 207 -1.28 10.50 -9.64
CA ALA A 207 -0.26 9.52 -10.01
C ALA A 207 0.36 9.82 -11.38
N LYS A 208 1.67 9.57 -11.50
CA LYS A 208 2.41 9.73 -12.78
C LYS A 208 2.05 8.67 -13.82
N ARG A 209 1.46 7.55 -13.38
CA ARG A 209 1.03 6.43 -14.23
C ARG A 209 -0.30 5.90 -13.73
N GLU A 210 -1.23 5.67 -14.64
CA GLU A 210 -2.56 5.13 -14.34
C GLU A 210 -2.72 3.77 -14.98
N LEU A 211 -3.06 2.77 -14.17
CA LEU A 211 -3.50 1.47 -14.63
C LEU A 211 -5.03 1.41 -14.53
N LYS A 212 -5.69 1.04 -15.61
CA LYS A 212 -7.13 0.80 -15.60
C LYS A 212 -7.39 -0.69 -15.71
N MET A 213 -8.07 -1.25 -14.71
CA MET A 213 -8.43 -2.66 -14.67
C MET A 213 -9.90 -2.86 -15.04
N ILE A 214 -10.17 -3.89 -15.87
CA ILE A 214 -11.50 -4.35 -16.24
C ILE A 214 -11.45 -5.89 -16.29
N ASP A 215 -12.37 -6.56 -15.62
CA ASP A 215 -12.55 -8.03 -15.64
C ASP A 215 -11.24 -8.81 -15.46
N GLY A 216 -10.47 -8.42 -14.45
CA GLY A 216 -9.22 -9.10 -14.09
C GLY A 216 -8.03 -8.79 -15.01
N ARG A 217 -8.15 -7.89 -15.99
CA ARG A 217 -7.10 -7.52 -16.96
C ARG A 217 -6.73 -6.06 -16.86
N ILE A 218 -5.50 -5.70 -17.28
CA ILE A 218 -5.09 -4.32 -17.50
C ILE A 218 -5.65 -3.88 -18.86
N ALA A 219 -6.68 -3.04 -18.85
CA ALA A 219 -7.30 -2.49 -20.05
C ALA A 219 -6.51 -1.31 -20.62
N SER A 220 -5.83 -0.53 -19.78
CA SER A 220 -4.91 0.51 -20.20
C SER A 220 -3.84 0.74 -19.14
N ASP A 221 -2.67 1.15 -19.61
CA ASP A 221 -1.49 1.51 -18.84
C ASP A 221 -0.92 2.79 -19.46
N SER A 222 -1.04 3.91 -18.77
CA SER A 222 -0.67 5.22 -19.31
C SER A 222 0.22 5.99 -18.35
N ALA A 223 1.46 6.23 -18.77
CA ALA A 223 2.31 7.20 -18.10
C ALA A 223 1.76 8.62 -18.37
N ARG A 224 1.65 9.45 -17.33
CA ARG A 224 1.26 10.86 -17.46
C ARG A 224 2.49 11.76 -17.40
N PRO A 225 2.55 12.86 -18.16
CA PRO A 225 3.60 13.86 -17.97
C PRO A 225 3.52 14.43 -16.55
N ALA A 226 4.68 14.74 -15.97
CA ALA A 226 4.76 15.34 -14.64
C ALA A 226 3.87 16.59 -14.58
N ILE A 227 2.98 16.67 -13.60
CA ILE A 227 2.17 17.86 -13.36
C ILE A 227 3.12 18.95 -12.86
N THR A 228 3.49 19.89 -13.73
CA THR A 228 4.19 21.10 -13.30
C THR A 228 3.19 21.92 -12.46
N PRO A 229 3.49 22.25 -11.18
CA PRO A 229 2.60 23.10 -10.41
C PRO A 229 2.46 24.42 -11.17
N GLN A 230 1.26 24.74 -11.65
CA GLN A 230 0.98 26.09 -12.08
C GLN A 230 1.03 26.99 -10.85
N LEU A 231 2.10 27.78 -10.74
CA LEU A 231 2.12 28.92 -9.85
C LEU A 231 0.88 29.78 -10.22
N ALA A 232 -0.09 29.81 -9.32
CA ALA A 232 -1.22 30.70 -9.47
C ALA A 232 -0.73 32.16 -9.50
N PRO A 233 -1.33 32.99 -10.35
CA PRO A 233 -0.95 34.39 -10.50
C PRO A 233 -1.20 35.21 -9.24
#